data_c29392d04e4ab6ff84e8a4c169a1335b
#
_entry.id   c29392d04e4ab6ff84e8a4c169a1335b
#
_cell.length_a   1.000
_cell.length_b   1.000
_cell.length_c   1.000
_cell.angle_alpha   90.00
_cell.angle_beta   90.00
_cell.angle_gamma   90.00
#
_symmetry.space_group_name_H-M   'P 1'
#
loop_
_entity.id
_entity.type
_entity.pdbx_description
1 polymer ?
#
loop_
_entity_poly.entity_id
_entity_poly.type
_entity_poly.pdbx_seq_one_letter_code
_entity_poly.pdbx_strand_id
1 'polypeptide(L)'
;GGGGGAGGGSGGGGGAPVVEPEPVPKPITAAPTPGPVTPVVPVDIPNPGSATGDXINAITPDQVAXIPPEVFGQLPSEALAGLKPEQASALTAAQVSTIKPKNARGLQPETIAALKPEHITALRPASVARLQPAAIAALSGEQVSALRPASVRRLVPAQLRRLAPSHTSALQPEHIRAMKPKQFQKLKPAAIAALNPDHIQSLAKADLRGLRLRHIRALTEEQLAQMALRQLRSLKPKQVRALSPEQLSELTASQRRALGVRA
;
A
#
# COMPACT_ATOMS: atom_id res chain seq x y z
N GLY A 1 -52.71 34.80 23.50
CA GLY A 1 -52.58 34.27 23.42
C GLY A 1 -52.68 33.35 23.51
N GLY A 2 -52.59 33.34 23.61
CA GLY A 2 -52.38 32.58 23.60
C GLY A 2 -52.54 31.78 23.64
N GLY A 3 -52.75 31.71 23.65
CA GLY A 3 -52.79 30.87 23.57
C GLY A 3 -52.61 30.15 23.38
N GLY A 4 -52.43 30.19 23.23
CA GLY A 4 -52.18 29.37 22.90
C GLY A 4 -52.02 28.55 23.05
N GLY A 5 -51.87 28.62 23.32
CA GLY A 5 -51.42 27.74 23.41
C GLY A 5 -51.75 26.94 23.50
N ALA A 6 -52.10 27.04 23.52
CA ALA A 6 -52.26 26.37 23.61
C ALA A 6 -52.13 25.57 23.34
N GLY A 7 -51.98 25.42 23.02
CA GLY A 7 -51.83 24.54 22.72
C GLY A 7 -51.72 23.76 22.66
N GLY A 8 -51.84 23.79 22.68
CA GLY A 8 -51.54 22.96 22.59
C GLY A 8 -51.49 22.16 22.87
N GLY A 9 -51.64 22.05 23.03
CA GLY A 9 -51.49 21.21 23.23
C GLY A 9 -51.94 20.56 23.43
N SER A 10 -52.36 20.63 23.36
CA SER A 10 -52.61 20.00 23.51
C SER A 10 -52.80 19.30 23.27
N GLY A 11 -52.66 19.11 23.12
CA GLY A 11 -52.65 18.34 22.90
C GLY A 11 -52.88 17.72 22.86
N GLY A 12 -53.15 17.64 22.93
CA GLY A 12 -53.15 16.98 22.88
C GLY A 12 -53.29 16.43 23.09
N GLY A 13 -53.78 16.33 23.24
CA GLY A 13 -53.77 15.66 23.48
C GLY A 13 -53.36 15.21 23.52
N GLY A 14 -53.27 15.74 23.41
CA GLY A 14 -52.65 15.24 23.43
C GLY A 14 -52.41 14.31 23.81
N GLY A 15 -52.75 14.08 23.65
CA GLY A 15 -52.33 12.88 24.03
C GLY A 15 -50.96 12.68 23.63
N ALA A 16 -50.26 12.12 24.50
CA ALA A 16 -48.96 11.64 24.15
C ALA A 16 -49.10 10.82 22.88
N PRO A 17 -48.29 11.07 21.91
CA PRO A 17 -48.35 10.21 20.73
C PRO A 17 -48.20 8.80 21.19
N VAL A 18 -49.05 7.97 20.66
CA VAL A 18 -48.94 6.55 20.93
C VAL A 18 -47.62 6.12 20.28
N VAL A 19 -46.71 5.77 21.13
CA VAL A 19 -45.47 5.25 20.62
C VAL A 19 -45.78 3.82 20.24
N GLU A 20 -45.72 3.55 18.97
CA GLU A 20 -45.85 2.17 18.56
C GLU A 20 -44.74 1.38 19.18
N PRO A 21 -45.08 0.27 19.77
CA PRO A 21 -44.00 -0.58 20.25
C PRO A 21 -43.06 -0.87 19.09
N GLU A 22 -41.83 -0.77 19.40
CA GLU A 22 -40.84 -1.16 18.41
C GLU A 22 -41.13 -2.59 18.00
N PRO A 23 -41.05 -2.86 16.73
CA PRO A 23 -41.24 -4.25 16.33
C PRO A 23 -40.25 -5.10 17.08
N VAL A 24 -40.76 -6.18 17.63
CA VAL A 24 -39.86 -7.13 18.25
C VAL A 24 -38.88 -7.59 17.18
N PRO A 25 -37.59 -7.43 17.46
CA PRO A 25 -36.66 -7.89 16.45
C PRO A 25 -36.93 -9.33 16.15
N LYS A 26 -36.99 -9.67 14.89
CA LYS A 26 -37.08 -11.05 14.53
C LYS A 26 -35.98 -11.81 15.25
N PRO A 27 -36.31 -12.97 15.83
CA PRO A 27 -35.22 -13.73 16.41
C PRO A 27 -34.14 -13.86 15.38
N ILE A 28 -32.93 -13.56 15.80
CA ILE A 28 -31.81 -13.78 14.94
C ILE A 28 -31.80 -15.25 14.65
N THR A 29 -32.32 -15.60 13.50
CA THR A 29 -32.17 -16.96 13.08
C THR A 29 -30.68 -17.21 13.03
N ALA A 30 -30.26 -18.21 13.71
CA ALA A 30 -28.90 -18.66 13.58
C ALA A 30 -28.56 -18.64 12.09
N ALA A 31 -27.39 -18.17 11.78
CA ALA A 31 -26.91 -18.29 10.42
C ALA A 31 -27.21 -19.69 9.95
N PRO A 32 -27.72 -19.84 8.73
CA PRO A 32 -28.03 -21.19 8.28
C PRO A 32 -26.83 -22.08 8.53
N THR A 33 -27.10 -23.20 9.13
CA THR A 33 -26.06 -24.19 9.34
C THR A 33 -25.39 -24.43 8.00
N PRO A 34 -24.09 -24.20 7.90
CA PRO A 34 -23.45 -24.53 6.63
C PRO A 34 -23.77 -25.97 6.30
N GLY A 35 -24.11 -26.22 5.07
CA GLY A 35 -24.27 -27.59 4.62
C GLY A 35 -23.02 -28.38 4.93
N PRO A 36 -23.08 -29.67 4.79
CA PRO A 36 -21.90 -30.46 5.08
C PRO A 36 -20.72 -29.91 4.29
N VAL A 37 -19.70 -29.55 5.03
CA VAL A 37 -18.47 -29.02 4.39
C VAL A 37 -17.77 -30.25 3.83
N THR A 38 -17.64 -30.27 2.52
CA THR A 38 -16.85 -31.33 1.89
C THR A 38 -15.42 -31.16 2.38
N PRO A 39 -14.84 -32.17 3.01
CA PRO A 39 -13.46 -32.03 3.45
C PRO A 39 -12.58 -31.79 2.27
N VAL A 40 -11.63 -30.86 2.46
CA VAL A 40 -10.63 -30.62 1.43
C VAL A 40 -9.72 -31.85 1.37
N VAL A 41 -9.61 -32.45 0.20
CA VAL A 41 -8.68 -33.54 0.00
C VAL A 41 -7.27 -32.96 -0.02
N PRO A 42 -6.40 -33.33 0.92
CA PRO A 42 -5.06 -32.78 0.91
C PRO A 42 -4.34 -33.12 -0.38
N VAL A 43 -3.61 -32.17 -0.89
CA VAL A 43 -2.76 -32.44 -2.04
C VAL A 43 -1.41 -32.94 -1.53
N ASP A 44 -0.93 -34.00 -2.13
CA ASP A 44 0.37 -34.56 -1.80
C ASP A 44 1.40 -34.01 -2.78
N ILE A 45 2.40 -33.33 -2.24
CA ILE A 45 3.48 -32.82 -3.05
C ILE A 45 4.76 -33.51 -2.56
N PRO A 46 5.01 -34.72 -3.06
CA PRO A 46 6.10 -35.53 -2.49
C PRO A 46 7.49 -34.93 -2.71
N ASN A 47 7.62 -34.09 -3.71
CA ASN A 47 8.92 -33.49 -4.03
C ASN A 47 8.69 -32.02 -4.34
N PRO A 48 8.43 -31.21 -3.29
CA PRO A 48 8.01 -29.83 -3.53
C PRO A 48 9.05 -29.02 -4.32
N GLY A 49 10.32 -29.30 -4.14
CA GLY A 49 11.36 -28.56 -4.87
C GLY A 49 11.34 -28.80 -6.36
N SER A 50 10.66 -29.85 -6.80
CA SER A 50 10.51 -30.17 -8.22
C SER A 50 9.10 -29.90 -8.74
N ALA A 51 8.24 -29.29 -7.93
CA ALA A 51 6.87 -29.01 -8.35
C ALA A 51 6.86 -28.09 -9.57
N THR A 52 5.89 -28.33 -10.44
CA THR A 52 5.76 -27.52 -11.66
C THR A 52 4.62 -26.53 -11.52
N GLY A 53 4.61 -25.54 -12.39
CA GLY A 53 3.50 -24.61 -12.47
C GLY A 53 2.20 -25.30 -12.78
N ASP A 54 2.22 -26.29 -13.65
CA ASP A 54 1.01 -27.07 -13.98
C ASP A 54 0.42 -27.78 -12.74
N UNK A 55 1.20 -28.20 -11.95
CA UNK A 55 0.77 -28.85 -10.81
C UNK A 55 0.09 -27.99 -9.91
N ILE A 56 0.72 -26.98 -9.72
CA ILE A 56 0.16 -25.97 -8.83
C ILE A 56 -1.12 -25.38 -9.41
N ASN A 57 -1.10 -25.07 -10.65
CA ASN A 57 -2.27 -24.48 -11.33
C ASN A 57 -3.49 -25.39 -11.24
N ALA A 58 -3.29 -26.70 -11.20
CA ALA A 58 -4.37 -27.67 -11.25
C ALA A 58 -5.08 -27.89 -9.93
N ILE A 59 -4.50 -27.46 -8.80
CA ILE A 59 -5.11 -27.75 -7.50
C ILE A 59 -6.05 -26.61 -7.12
N THR A 60 -7.01 -26.92 -6.27
CA THR A 60 -8.03 -25.93 -5.91
C THR A 60 -7.47 -24.90 -4.93
N PRO A 61 -8.10 -23.72 -4.84
CA PRO A 61 -7.68 -22.76 -3.82
C PRO A 61 -7.67 -23.36 -2.42
N ASP A 62 -8.69 -24.15 -2.07
CA ASP A 62 -8.72 -24.78 -0.74
C ASP A 62 -7.55 -25.71 -0.55
N GLN A 63 -7.17 -26.44 -1.57
CA GLN A 63 -6.03 -27.35 -1.48
C GLN A 63 -4.72 -26.57 -1.34
N VAL A 64 -4.60 -25.47 -2.05
CA VAL A 64 -3.41 -24.62 -1.95
C VAL A 64 -3.27 -24.11 -0.51
N ALA A 65 -4.39 -23.66 0.07
CA ALA A 65 -4.36 -23.14 1.44
C ALA A 65 -3.92 -24.18 2.47
N UNK A 66 -3.93 -25.31 2.09
CA UNK A 66 -3.63 -26.29 2.89
C UNK A 66 -2.37 -26.83 2.82
N ILE A 67 -1.61 -26.36 1.97
CA ILE A 67 -0.23 -26.87 1.88
C ILE A 67 0.54 -26.41 3.13
N PRO A 68 1.18 -27.31 3.85
CA PRO A 68 1.93 -26.84 5.03
C PRO A 68 2.96 -25.76 4.64
N PRO A 69 3.13 -24.75 5.49
CA PRO A 69 4.08 -23.69 5.15
C PRO A 69 5.48 -24.20 4.79
N GLU A 70 5.97 -25.20 5.52
CA GLU A 70 7.31 -25.74 5.25
C GLU A 70 7.40 -26.42 3.89
N VAL A 71 6.29 -26.96 3.40
CA VAL A 71 6.23 -27.52 2.06
C VAL A 71 6.12 -26.39 1.03
N PHE A 72 5.26 -25.42 1.32
CA PHE A 72 5.06 -24.28 0.44
C PHE A 72 6.38 -23.53 0.21
N GLY A 73 7.16 -23.39 1.26
CA GLY A 73 8.43 -22.69 1.19
C GLY A 73 9.48 -23.36 0.29
N GLN A 74 9.25 -24.62 -0.07
CA GLN A 74 10.15 -25.34 -0.97
C GLN A 74 9.78 -25.19 -2.43
N LEU A 75 8.61 -24.61 -2.72
CA LEU A 75 8.16 -24.48 -4.10
C LEU A 75 9.09 -23.56 -4.89
N PRO A 76 9.54 -24.02 -6.06
CA PRO A 76 10.44 -23.18 -6.86
C PRO A 76 9.68 -22.09 -7.60
N SER A 77 10.42 -21.17 -8.20
CA SER A 77 9.81 -20.06 -8.93
C SER A 77 8.87 -20.55 -10.01
N GLU A 78 9.22 -21.63 -10.66
CA GLU A 78 8.41 -22.23 -11.72
C GLU A 78 7.05 -22.67 -11.20
N ALA A 79 7.01 -23.27 -10.01
CA ALA A 79 5.75 -23.67 -9.38
C ALA A 79 4.92 -22.45 -8.99
N LEU A 80 5.59 -21.44 -8.41
CA LEU A 80 4.88 -20.23 -8.01
C LEU A 80 4.30 -19.49 -9.21
N ALA A 81 4.96 -19.61 -10.37
CA ALA A 81 4.45 -19.00 -11.59
C ALA A 81 3.11 -19.60 -12.03
N GLY A 82 2.80 -20.81 -11.55
CA GLY A 82 1.52 -21.46 -11.87
C GLY A 82 0.37 -21.04 -10.97
N LEU A 83 0.63 -20.27 -9.91
CA LEU A 83 -0.44 -19.83 -9.02
C LEU A 83 -1.37 -18.87 -9.75
N LYS A 84 -2.67 -19.19 -9.69
CA LYS A 84 -3.71 -18.31 -10.22
C LYS A 84 -4.12 -17.28 -9.15
N PRO A 85 -4.69 -16.15 -9.57
CA PRO A 85 -5.13 -15.16 -8.58
C PRO A 85 -6.04 -15.73 -7.49
N GLU A 86 -7.00 -16.58 -7.86
CA GLU A 86 -7.92 -17.13 -6.85
C GLU A 86 -7.21 -18.07 -5.89
N GLN A 87 -6.14 -18.73 -6.33
CA GLN A 87 -5.33 -19.55 -5.43
C GLN A 87 -4.52 -18.65 -4.49
N ALA A 88 -3.99 -17.57 -5.03
CA ALA A 88 -3.18 -16.64 -4.25
C ALA A 88 -3.97 -16.01 -3.12
N SER A 89 -5.21 -15.63 -3.40
CA SER A 89 -6.04 -14.99 -2.36
C SER A 89 -6.40 -15.98 -1.24
N ALA A 90 -6.29 -17.27 -1.50
CA ALA A 90 -6.57 -18.30 -0.49
C ALA A 90 -5.34 -18.63 0.38
N LEU A 91 -4.18 -18.11 0.05
CA LEU A 91 -2.97 -18.40 0.82
C LEU A 91 -3.08 -17.87 2.25
N THR A 92 -2.35 -18.50 3.15
CA THR A 92 -2.21 -17.97 4.51
C THR A 92 -0.98 -17.07 4.55
N ALA A 93 -0.97 -16.17 5.54
CA ALA A 93 0.21 -15.33 5.76
C ALA A 93 1.44 -16.20 6.07
N ALA A 94 1.25 -17.29 6.81
CA ALA A 94 2.36 -18.19 7.13
C ALA A 94 2.98 -18.76 5.87
N GLN A 95 2.15 -19.17 4.92
CA GLN A 95 2.65 -19.68 3.65
C GLN A 95 3.46 -18.61 2.89
N VAL A 96 2.90 -17.41 2.80
CA VAL A 96 3.56 -16.33 2.07
C VAL A 96 4.91 -16.01 2.70
N SER A 97 4.97 -16.04 4.04
CA SER A 97 6.21 -15.73 4.73
C SER A 97 7.34 -16.71 4.44
N THR A 98 7.02 -17.90 3.91
CA THR A 98 8.04 -18.90 3.60
C THR A 98 8.63 -18.75 2.20
N ILE A 99 8.06 -17.88 1.37
CA ILE A 99 8.56 -17.73 0.01
C ILE A 99 9.99 -17.20 0.04
N LYS A 100 10.90 -17.97 -0.54
CA LYS A 100 12.32 -17.60 -0.54
C LYS A 100 12.59 -16.55 -1.61
N PRO A 101 13.59 -15.70 -1.38
CA PRO A 101 13.91 -14.68 -2.38
C PRO A 101 14.12 -15.25 -3.78
N LYS A 102 14.87 -16.34 -3.89
CA LYS A 102 15.17 -16.91 -5.21
C LYS A 102 13.92 -17.38 -5.94
N ASN A 103 12.84 -17.64 -5.21
CA ASN A 103 11.60 -18.14 -5.81
C ASN A 103 10.57 -17.05 -6.01
N ALA A 104 10.72 -15.92 -5.34
CA ALA A 104 9.73 -14.84 -5.36
C ALA A 104 9.48 -14.30 -6.77
N ARG A 105 10.51 -14.31 -7.62
CA ARG A 105 10.36 -13.79 -8.98
C ARG A 105 9.38 -14.60 -9.81
N GLY A 106 9.04 -15.81 -9.38
CA GLY A 106 8.05 -16.62 -10.07
C GLY A 106 6.63 -16.10 -9.93
N LEU A 107 6.37 -15.31 -8.90
CA LEU A 107 5.03 -14.78 -8.69
C LEU A 107 4.67 -13.80 -9.80
N GLN A 108 3.54 -14.06 -10.46
CA GLN A 108 3.13 -13.26 -11.60
C GLN A 108 2.43 -11.99 -11.13
N PRO A 109 2.45 -10.92 -11.93
CA PRO A 109 1.79 -9.68 -11.53
C PRO A 109 0.33 -9.85 -11.14
N GLU A 110 -0.43 -10.64 -11.89
CA GLU A 110 -1.85 -10.86 -11.59
C GLU A 110 -2.03 -11.56 -10.24
N THR A 111 -1.11 -12.45 -9.93
CA THR A 111 -1.12 -13.19 -8.68
C THR A 111 -0.82 -12.26 -7.51
N ILE A 112 0.19 -11.42 -7.68
CA ILE A 112 0.54 -10.42 -6.66
C ILE A 112 -0.64 -9.48 -6.44
N ALA A 113 -1.29 -9.04 -7.52
CA ALA A 113 -2.42 -8.12 -7.41
C ALA A 113 -3.59 -8.72 -6.62
N ALA A 114 -3.68 -10.05 -6.57
CA ALA A 114 -4.77 -10.73 -5.85
C ALA A 114 -4.45 -10.96 -4.38
N LEU A 115 -3.23 -10.70 -3.94
CA LEU A 115 -2.86 -10.89 -2.54
C LEU A 115 -3.52 -9.84 -1.66
N LYS A 116 -3.95 -10.28 -0.49
CA LYS A 116 -4.53 -9.37 0.50
C LYS A 116 -3.42 -8.57 1.18
N PRO A 117 -3.76 -7.43 1.80
CA PRO A 117 -2.73 -6.66 2.48
C PRO A 117 -1.90 -7.47 3.47
N GLU A 118 -2.54 -8.37 4.23
CA GLU A 118 -1.81 -9.19 5.21
C GLU A 118 -0.81 -10.12 4.54
N HIS A 119 -1.09 -10.56 3.31
CA HIS A 119 -0.12 -11.35 2.54
C HIS A 119 1.08 -10.50 2.17
N ILE A 120 0.82 -9.27 1.76
CA ILE A 120 1.90 -8.35 1.37
C ILE A 120 2.81 -8.09 2.57
N THR A 121 2.21 -7.87 3.74
CA THR A 121 3.01 -7.68 4.96
C THR A 121 3.83 -8.93 5.29
N ALA A 122 3.31 -10.10 4.99
CA ALA A 122 4.00 -11.36 5.29
C ALA A 122 5.18 -11.64 4.38
N LEU A 123 5.25 -11.00 3.20
CA LEU A 123 6.40 -11.17 2.33
C LEU A 123 7.66 -10.61 3.02
N ARG A 124 8.71 -11.40 3.05
CA ARG A 124 9.95 -10.95 3.66
C ARG A 124 10.63 -9.90 2.79
N PRO A 125 11.34 -8.96 3.39
CA PRO A 125 11.98 -7.89 2.60
C PRO A 125 12.84 -8.40 1.46
N ALA A 126 13.64 -9.44 1.71
CA ALA A 126 14.50 -9.98 0.66
C ALA A 126 13.71 -10.56 -0.49
N SER A 127 12.53 -11.11 -0.19
CA SER A 127 11.65 -11.65 -1.25
C SER A 127 11.00 -10.54 -2.04
N VAL A 128 10.57 -9.46 -1.36
CA VAL A 128 10.01 -8.31 -2.06
C VAL A 128 11.03 -7.76 -3.07
N ALA A 129 12.30 -7.73 -2.69
CA ALA A 129 13.36 -7.21 -3.56
C ALA A 129 13.53 -8.03 -4.84
N ARG A 130 13.00 -9.25 -4.87
CA ARG A 130 13.13 -10.13 -6.03
C ARG A 130 11.85 -10.25 -6.85
N LEU A 131 10.78 -9.57 -6.45
CA LEU A 131 9.55 -9.56 -7.25
C LEU A 131 9.82 -8.90 -8.59
N GLN A 132 9.17 -9.41 -9.62
CA GLN A 132 9.28 -8.80 -10.96
C GLN A 132 8.88 -7.32 -10.88
N PRO A 133 9.58 -6.45 -11.60
CA PRO A 133 9.15 -5.04 -11.63
C PRO A 133 7.68 -4.87 -12.02
N ALA A 134 7.20 -5.69 -12.96
CA ALA A 134 5.78 -5.63 -13.34
C ALA A 134 4.86 -5.99 -12.18
N ALA A 135 5.30 -6.84 -11.26
CA ALA A 135 4.51 -7.17 -10.07
C ALA A 135 4.42 -5.97 -9.13
N ILE A 136 5.52 -5.22 -9.01
CA ILE A 136 5.51 -3.99 -8.23
C ILE A 136 4.52 -2.99 -8.85
N ALA A 137 4.54 -2.86 -10.17
CA ALA A 137 3.63 -1.96 -10.87
C ALA A 137 2.16 -2.37 -10.68
N ALA A 138 1.91 -3.66 -10.44
CA ALA A 138 0.56 -4.18 -10.28
C ALA A 138 -0.01 -3.98 -8.87
N LEU A 139 0.81 -3.55 -7.91
CA LEU A 139 0.34 -3.35 -6.54
C LEU A 139 -0.68 -2.22 -6.48
N SER A 140 -1.72 -2.42 -5.67
CA SER A 140 -2.65 -1.35 -5.34
C SER A 140 -2.04 -0.44 -4.28
N GLY A 141 -2.65 0.72 -4.06
CA GLY A 141 -2.21 1.59 -2.97
C GLY A 141 -2.30 0.90 -1.62
N GLU A 142 -3.37 0.16 -1.39
CA GLU A 142 -3.54 -0.60 -0.14
C GLU A 142 -2.39 -1.59 0.06
N GLN A 143 -2.01 -2.26 -1.01
CA GLN A 143 -0.92 -3.22 -0.93
C GLN A 143 0.42 -2.54 -0.68
N VAL A 144 0.65 -1.39 -1.32
CA VAL A 144 1.87 -0.63 -1.07
C VAL A 144 1.93 -0.22 0.40
N SER A 145 0.82 0.28 0.93
CA SER A 145 0.74 0.68 2.33
C SER A 145 1.04 -0.47 3.27
N ALA A 146 0.75 -1.71 2.85
CA ALA A 146 0.98 -2.90 3.67
C ALA A 146 2.41 -3.43 3.60
N LEU A 147 3.25 -2.92 2.71
CA LEU A 147 4.65 -3.32 2.68
C LEU A 147 5.33 -2.94 3.99
N ARG A 148 6.21 -3.81 4.48
CA ARG A 148 7.02 -3.43 5.62
C ARG A 148 7.98 -2.30 5.22
N PRO A 149 8.27 -1.36 6.12
CA PRO A 149 9.29 -0.37 5.79
C PRO A 149 10.61 -1.00 5.33
N ALA A 150 11.02 -2.09 5.96
CA ALA A 150 12.24 -2.79 5.55
C ALA A 150 12.15 -3.32 4.11
N SER A 151 10.94 -3.66 3.67
CA SER A 151 10.74 -4.12 2.29
C SER A 151 10.91 -2.98 1.30
N VAL A 152 10.36 -1.82 1.63
CA VAL A 152 10.52 -0.66 0.77
C VAL A 152 12.00 -0.29 0.65
N ARG A 153 12.72 -0.36 1.77
CA ARG A 153 14.16 -0.09 1.78
C ARG A 153 14.94 -1.03 0.87
N ARG A 154 14.42 -2.23 0.61
CA ARG A 154 15.10 -3.23 -0.22
C ARG A 154 14.75 -3.12 -1.71
N LEU A 155 13.79 -2.27 -2.07
CA LEU A 155 13.41 -2.14 -3.49
C LEU A 155 14.60 -1.72 -4.33
N VAL A 156 14.74 -2.38 -5.48
CA VAL A 156 15.88 -2.14 -6.38
C VAL A 156 15.48 -1.16 -7.48
N PRO A 157 16.47 -0.58 -8.19
CA PRO A 157 16.14 0.46 -9.18
C PRO A 157 15.06 0.07 -10.19
N ALA A 158 15.12 -1.13 -10.73
CA ALA A 158 14.11 -1.55 -11.72
C ALA A 158 12.71 -1.54 -11.13
N GLN A 159 12.59 -1.86 -9.83
CA GLN A 159 11.29 -1.84 -9.16
C GLN A 159 10.85 -0.40 -8.85
N LEU A 160 11.79 0.41 -8.38
CA LEU A 160 11.49 1.80 -8.02
C LEU A 160 10.99 2.59 -9.21
N ARG A 161 11.54 2.32 -10.39
CA ARG A 161 11.12 2.99 -11.62
C ARG A 161 9.68 2.65 -12.02
N ARG A 162 9.14 1.56 -11.50
CA ARG A 162 7.78 1.14 -11.80
C ARG A 162 6.75 1.71 -10.83
N LEU A 163 7.19 2.42 -9.80
CA LEU A 163 6.26 3.04 -8.86
C LEU A 163 5.62 4.27 -9.51
N ALA A 164 4.28 4.25 -9.57
CA ALA A 164 3.49 5.33 -10.13
C ALA A 164 3.09 6.32 -9.03
N PRO A 165 2.54 7.49 -9.39
CA PRO A 165 2.01 8.40 -8.37
C PRO A 165 1.06 7.74 -7.38
N SER A 166 0.19 6.84 -7.85
CA SER A 166 -0.74 6.15 -6.96
C SER A 166 -0.02 5.28 -5.93
N HIS A 167 1.17 4.80 -6.26
CA HIS A 167 1.95 4.00 -5.34
C HIS A 167 2.63 4.87 -4.29
N THR A 168 3.31 5.93 -4.73
CA THR A 168 4.04 6.75 -3.77
C THR A 168 3.12 7.53 -2.85
N SER A 169 1.95 7.95 -3.36
CA SER A 169 0.98 8.62 -2.49
C SER A 169 0.43 7.70 -1.41
N ALA A 170 0.52 6.38 -1.61
CA ALA A 170 0.04 5.40 -0.64
C ALA A 170 1.09 5.01 0.41
N LEU A 171 2.33 5.44 0.23
CA LEU A 171 3.38 5.14 1.21
C LEU A 171 3.04 5.78 2.55
N GLN A 172 3.46 5.13 3.63
CA GLN A 172 3.35 5.70 4.97
C GLN A 172 4.61 6.51 5.26
N PRO A 173 4.54 7.46 6.20
CA PRO A 173 5.76 8.19 6.57
C PRO A 173 6.91 7.26 6.96
N GLU A 174 6.61 6.14 7.61
CA GLU A 174 7.63 5.16 8.00
C GLU A 174 8.37 4.60 6.79
N HIS A 175 7.64 4.42 5.67
CA HIS A 175 8.27 3.96 4.44
C HIS A 175 9.28 4.99 3.94
N ILE A 176 8.87 6.25 3.96
CA ILE A 176 9.75 7.34 3.51
C ILE A 176 11.01 7.38 4.36
N ARG A 177 10.85 7.27 5.69
CA ARG A 177 12.00 7.32 6.59
C ARG A 177 12.94 6.14 6.39
N ALA A 178 12.41 5.00 5.94
CA ALA A 178 13.23 3.81 5.73
C ALA A 178 13.99 3.84 4.41
N MET A 179 13.56 4.65 3.45
CA MET A 179 14.18 4.68 2.13
C MET A 179 15.54 5.38 2.18
N LYS A 180 16.44 4.93 1.31
CA LYS A 180 17.76 5.53 1.15
C LYS A 180 17.71 6.67 0.15
N PRO A 181 18.60 7.65 0.28
CA PRO A 181 18.61 8.76 -0.69
C PRO A 181 18.69 8.30 -2.14
N LYS A 182 19.49 7.29 -2.43
CA LYS A 182 19.62 6.82 -3.82
C LYS A 182 18.32 6.24 -4.35
N GLN A 183 17.47 5.73 -3.47
CA GLN A 183 16.18 5.18 -3.91
C GLN A 183 15.26 6.27 -4.45
N PHE A 184 15.26 7.45 -3.81
CA PHE A 184 14.44 8.55 -4.31
C PHE A 184 14.89 8.97 -5.71
N GLN A 185 16.18 8.87 -6.01
CA GLN A 185 16.71 9.19 -7.33
C GLN A 185 16.16 8.29 -8.42
N LYS A 186 15.72 7.09 -8.06
CA LYS A 186 15.24 6.11 -9.03
C LYS A 186 13.74 6.21 -9.26
N LEU A 187 13.04 7.02 -8.49
CA LEU A 187 11.62 7.24 -8.69
C LEU A 187 11.41 8.16 -9.90
N LYS A 188 10.30 7.95 -10.60
CA LYS A 188 9.89 8.88 -11.65
C LYS A 188 9.60 10.25 -11.03
N PRO A 189 9.89 11.34 -11.75
CA PRO A 189 9.54 12.65 -11.21
C PRO A 189 8.07 12.79 -10.80
N ALA A 190 7.14 12.22 -11.59
CA ALA A 190 5.72 12.28 -11.25
C ALA A 190 5.42 11.56 -9.93
N ALA A 191 6.17 10.52 -9.61
CA ALA A 191 6.00 9.80 -8.35
C ALA A 191 6.47 10.65 -7.17
N ILE A 192 7.52 11.42 -7.35
CA ILE A 192 7.96 12.38 -6.33
C ILE A 192 6.92 13.47 -6.16
N ALA A 193 6.37 13.97 -7.26
CA ALA A 193 5.36 15.04 -7.21
C ALA A 193 4.07 14.60 -6.51
N ALA A 194 3.85 13.30 -6.35
CA ALA A 194 2.66 12.77 -5.69
C ALA A 194 2.82 12.64 -4.18
N LEU A 195 4.00 12.92 -3.63
CA LEU A 195 4.20 12.83 -2.18
C LEU A 195 3.38 13.90 -1.48
N ASN A 196 2.70 13.51 -0.40
CA ASN A 196 1.85 14.44 0.33
C ASN A 196 2.65 15.14 1.43
N PRO A 197 2.03 16.08 2.17
CA PRO A 197 2.77 16.84 3.18
C PRO A 197 3.47 15.97 4.23
N ASP A 198 2.82 14.90 4.69
CA ASP A 198 3.45 14.03 5.69
C ASP A 198 4.69 13.36 5.11
N HIS A 199 4.62 12.96 3.84
CA HIS A 199 5.77 12.38 3.16
C HIS A 199 6.91 13.39 3.07
N ILE A 200 6.57 14.61 2.65
CA ILE A 200 7.57 15.67 2.46
C ILE A 200 8.28 15.95 3.79
N GLN A 201 7.51 16.01 4.86
CA GLN A 201 8.11 16.29 6.18
C GLN A 201 8.97 15.14 6.67
N SER A 202 8.78 13.95 6.13
CA SER A 202 9.58 12.78 6.52
C SER A 202 10.88 12.66 5.74
N LEU A 203 11.08 13.49 4.72
CA LEU A 203 12.31 13.44 3.93
C LEU A 203 13.49 14.01 4.72
N ALA A 204 14.59 13.27 4.71
CA ALA A 204 15.83 13.74 5.34
C ALA A 204 16.55 14.70 4.39
N LYS A 205 17.45 15.50 4.95
CA LYS A 205 18.28 16.41 4.14
C LYS A 205 19.01 15.64 3.03
N ALA A 206 19.57 14.49 3.36
CA ALA A 206 20.29 13.69 2.37
C ALA A 206 19.39 13.24 1.24
N ASP A 207 18.12 12.94 1.53
CA ASP A 207 17.16 12.57 0.50
C ASP A 207 16.99 13.71 -0.50
N LEU A 208 16.78 14.90 0.04
CA LEU A 208 16.54 16.08 -0.78
C LEU A 208 17.77 16.44 -1.60
N ARG A 209 18.96 16.43 -0.97
CA ARG A 209 20.20 16.77 -1.67
C ARG A 209 20.52 15.79 -2.76
N GLY A 210 20.02 14.56 -2.65
CA GLY A 210 20.25 13.54 -3.66
C GLY A 210 19.32 13.60 -4.85
N LEU A 211 18.27 14.41 -4.80
CA LEU A 211 17.32 14.47 -5.92
C LEU A 211 17.99 15.04 -7.17
N ARG A 212 17.69 14.41 -8.30
CA ARG A 212 18.15 14.92 -9.59
C ARG A 212 17.36 16.17 -9.96
N LEU A 213 17.89 16.94 -10.88
CA LEU A 213 17.22 18.18 -11.29
C LEU A 213 15.82 17.91 -11.85
N ARG A 214 15.64 16.79 -12.55
CA ARG A 214 14.31 16.46 -13.06
C ARG A 214 13.29 16.27 -11.94
N HIS A 215 13.73 15.75 -10.78
CA HIS A 215 12.86 15.62 -9.61
C HIS A 215 12.55 16.98 -9.01
N ILE A 216 13.58 17.82 -8.92
CA ILE A 216 13.41 19.17 -8.38
C ILE A 216 12.40 19.95 -9.21
N ARG A 217 12.51 19.84 -10.53
CA ARG A 217 11.60 20.55 -11.44
C ARG A 217 10.16 20.05 -11.34
N ALA A 218 9.98 18.81 -10.87
CA ALA A 218 8.65 18.22 -10.73
C ALA A 218 7.97 18.56 -9.40
N LEU A 219 8.72 19.09 -8.44
CA LEU A 219 8.11 19.45 -7.14
C LEU A 219 7.04 20.51 -7.37
N THR A 220 5.92 20.34 -6.66
CA THR A 220 4.83 21.30 -6.77
C THR A 220 5.04 22.47 -5.84
N GLU A 221 4.33 23.58 -6.11
CA GLU A 221 4.35 24.73 -5.21
C GLU A 221 3.97 24.33 -3.80
N GLU A 222 2.94 23.47 -3.70
CA GLU A 222 2.45 23.00 -2.38
C GLU A 222 3.53 22.20 -1.67
N GLN A 223 4.24 21.34 -2.40
CA GLN A 223 5.29 20.54 -1.76
C GLN A 223 6.40 21.42 -1.21
N LEU A 224 6.83 22.39 -2.00
CA LEU A 224 7.87 23.31 -1.54
C LEU A 224 7.40 24.12 -0.33
N ALA A 225 6.14 24.56 -0.37
CA ALA A 225 5.58 25.34 0.74
C ALA A 225 5.46 24.51 2.02
N GLN A 226 5.39 23.17 1.89
CA GLN A 226 5.30 22.28 3.06
C GLN A 226 6.67 21.98 3.67
N MET A 227 7.74 22.33 2.99
CA MET A 227 9.07 22.00 3.50
C MET A 227 9.45 22.88 4.67
N ALA A 228 10.10 22.26 5.65
CA ALA A 228 10.65 23.01 6.78
C ALA A 228 11.85 23.84 6.29
N LEU A 229 12.16 24.89 7.03
CA LEU A 229 13.29 25.74 6.68
C LEU A 229 14.58 24.94 6.58
N ARG A 230 14.80 23.99 7.49
CA ARG A 230 16.00 23.17 7.46
C ARG A 230 16.08 22.34 6.19
N GLN A 231 14.92 21.89 5.70
CA GLN A 231 14.87 21.13 4.44
C GLN A 231 15.24 22.03 3.25
N LEU A 232 14.65 23.21 3.20
CA LEU A 232 14.95 24.16 2.13
C LEU A 232 16.41 24.56 2.13
N ARG A 233 16.98 24.78 3.31
CA ARG A 233 18.41 25.13 3.42
C ARG A 233 19.31 24.02 2.94
N SER A 234 18.83 22.78 2.94
CA SER A 234 19.68 21.66 2.55
C SER A 234 19.85 21.52 1.06
N LEU A 235 19.02 22.19 0.26
CA LEU A 235 19.11 22.07 -1.18
C LEU A 235 20.41 22.67 -1.69
N LYS A 236 21.00 21.99 -2.68
CA LYS A 236 22.24 22.47 -3.30
C LYS A 236 21.95 23.65 -4.21
N PRO A 237 22.95 24.52 -4.44
CA PRO A 237 22.73 25.67 -5.33
C PRO A 237 22.18 25.29 -6.71
N LYS A 238 22.67 24.21 -7.31
CA LYS A 238 22.12 23.76 -8.59
C LYS A 238 20.66 23.42 -8.51
N GLN A 239 20.26 22.81 -7.40
CA GLN A 239 18.85 22.45 -7.20
C GLN A 239 17.99 23.68 -7.05
N VAL A 240 18.46 24.66 -6.29
CA VAL A 240 17.72 25.90 -6.12
C VAL A 240 17.56 26.62 -7.47
N ARG A 241 18.65 26.68 -8.26
CA ARG A 241 18.58 27.32 -9.56
C ARG A 241 17.64 26.66 -10.54
N ALA A 242 17.33 25.36 -10.31
CA ALA A 242 16.40 24.63 -11.16
C ALA A 242 14.94 24.94 -10.87
N LEU A 243 14.65 25.60 -9.75
CA LEU A 243 13.29 25.94 -9.37
C LEU A 243 12.78 27.12 -10.20
N SER A 244 11.54 27.01 -10.65
CA SER A 244 10.92 28.05 -11.48
C SER A 244 10.23 29.10 -10.60
N PRO A 245 9.96 30.28 -11.14
CA PRO A 245 9.17 31.27 -10.38
C PRO A 245 7.83 30.72 -9.91
N GLU A 246 7.18 29.91 -10.75
CA GLU A 246 5.90 29.31 -10.38
C GLU A 246 6.03 28.42 -9.16
N GLN A 247 7.10 27.62 -9.11
CA GLN A 247 7.34 26.74 -7.97
C GLN A 247 7.57 27.54 -6.70
N LEU A 248 8.17 28.73 -6.80
CA LEU A 248 8.49 29.55 -5.65
C LEU A 248 7.33 30.42 -5.19
N SER A 249 6.23 30.43 -5.94
CA SER A 249 5.15 31.42 -5.76
C SER A 249 4.47 31.35 -4.41
N GLU A 250 4.41 30.16 -3.80
CA GLU A 250 3.72 29.97 -2.52
C GLU A 250 4.62 30.13 -1.31
N LEU A 251 5.89 30.39 -1.51
CA LEU A 251 6.84 30.41 -0.40
C LEU A 251 6.75 31.72 0.37
N THR A 252 6.88 31.60 1.70
CA THR A 252 6.99 32.77 2.56
C THR A 252 8.33 33.44 2.38
N ALA A 253 8.46 34.64 2.90
CA ALA A 253 9.75 35.35 2.89
C ALA A 253 10.83 34.53 3.60
N SER A 254 10.49 33.90 4.73
CA SER A 254 11.45 33.05 5.45
C SER A 254 11.89 31.87 4.62
N GLN A 255 10.96 31.25 3.90
CA GLN A 255 11.29 30.12 3.05
C GLN A 255 12.18 30.55 1.87
N ARG A 256 11.88 31.70 1.27
CA ARG A 256 12.72 32.22 0.19
C ARG A 256 14.14 32.49 0.70
N ARG A 257 14.25 33.09 1.88
CA ARG A 257 15.56 33.32 2.47
C ARG A 257 16.31 32.01 2.72
N ALA A 258 15.56 30.97 3.19
CA ALA A 258 16.20 29.68 3.42
C ALA A 258 16.77 29.08 2.15
N LEU A 259 16.14 29.34 1.01
CA LEU A 259 16.64 28.91 -0.29
C LEU A 259 17.76 29.80 -0.80
N GLY A 260 17.89 30.98 -0.24
CA GLY A 260 18.86 31.96 -0.76
C GLY A 260 18.37 32.72 -1.97
N VAL A 261 17.06 32.80 -2.17
CA VAL A 261 16.47 33.56 -3.25
C VAL A 261 15.85 34.84 -2.67
N ARG A 262 15.65 35.82 -3.53
CA ARG A 262 15.09 37.07 -3.08
C ARG A 262 13.68 36.88 -2.53
N ALA A 263 13.43 37.61 -1.49
CA ALA A 263 12.09 37.60 -0.87
C ALA A 263 11.04 38.22 -1.80
#